data_7b1b0fe469885dbf1e3ca46d355a3e19
#
_entry.id   7b1b0fe469885dbf1e3ca46d355a3e19
#
_cell.length_a   1.000
_cell.length_b   1.000
_cell.length_c   1.000
_cell.angle_alpha   90.00
_cell.angle_beta   90.00
_cell.angle_gamma   90.00
#
_symmetry.space_group_name_H-M   'P 1'
#
loop_
_entity.id
_entity.type
_entity.pdbx_description
1 polymer ?
#
loop_
_entity_poly.entity_id
_entity_poly.type
_entity_poly.pdbx_seq_one_letter_code
_entity_poly.pdbx_strand_id
1 'polypeptide(L)'
;MKITHPQIAIILAAGKGTRMGSSKPKVLHTVLGVPMIVRVTQSALDAGMERVVIVVGHEAEAVIRTVQKHIKSDVISWALQEEQRGTADAVMSARRELGNLNGDVWIISGDTPNLSAQLMLDLKKPSEDCKMLVVGAEMDQYSYMCGRLLRDQKGNLCAIREARDCSHEEREVKEVNTGLYRVNAKLLFEALDTVGTDNAQGEYYLTDMVEYAYRKKIKIFCPILRGGAVRELHGVNTAVELTKAEDYARLVMSL
;
A
#
# COMPACT_ATOMS: atom_id res chain seq x y z
N MET A 1 23.09 -7.16 -21.27
CA MET A 1 22.94 -6.63 -19.91
C MET A 1 21.47 -6.20 -19.78
N LYS A 2 20.63 -6.89 -18.98
CA LYS A 2 19.26 -6.40 -18.70
C LYS A 2 19.40 -5.15 -17.85
N ILE A 3 18.92 -4.03 -18.33
CA ILE A 3 18.81 -2.81 -17.52
C ILE A 3 17.73 -3.12 -16.48
N THR A 4 18.16 -3.55 -15.30
CA THR A 4 17.25 -3.68 -14.16
C THR A 4 17.03 -2.28 -13.62
N HIS A 5 15.82 -1.77 -13.78
CA HIS A 5 15.43 -0.51 -13.12
C HIS A 5 15.43 -0.69 -11.60
N PRO A 6 15.89 0.33 -10.85
CA PRO A 6 15.92 0.25 -9.39
C PRO A 6 14.51 -0.03 -8.83
N GLN A 7 14.43 -0.93 -7.86
CA GLN A 7 13.20 -1.24 -7.14
C GLN A 7 13.12 -0.34 -5.91
N ILE A 8 12.09 0.48 -5.84
CA ILE A 8 11.88 1.43 -4.74
C ILE A 8 10.54 1.16 -4.07
N ALA A 9 10.51 1.24 -2.75
CA ALA A 9 9.27 1.18 -1.98
C ALA A 9 8.96 2.54 -1.35
N ILE A 10 7.69 2.94 -1.40
CA ILE A 10 7.08 3.98 -0.56
C ILE A 10 6.21 3.25 0.46
N ILE A 11 6.50 3.44 1.75
CA ILE A 11 5.72 2.86 2.84
C ILE A 11 4.91 3.98 3.50
N LEU A 12 3.58 3.86 3.49
CA LEU A 12 2.67 4.86 4.04
C LEU A 12 2.48 4.63 5.54
N ALA A 13 3.00 5.55 6.36
CA ALA A 13 2.99 5.47 7.82
C ALA A 13 2.56 6.77 8.50
N ALA A 14 1.94 7.73 7.77
CA ALA A 14 1.62 9.07 8.27
C ALA A 14 0.28 9.17 9.02
N GLY A 15 -0.59 8.16 8.92
CA GLY A 15 -1.95 8.19 9.45
C GLY A 15 -2.05 8.15 10.97
N LYS A 16 -3.03 8.87 11.54
CA LYS A 16 -3.28 8.93 13.00
C LYS A 16 -3.75 7.62 13.62
N GLY A 17 -4.42 6.76 12.87
CA GLY A 17 -4.88 5.45 13.36
C GLY A 17 -5.91 5.51 14.49
N THR A 18 -6.83 6.44 14.46
CA THR A 18 -7.81 6.74 15.54
C THR A 18 -8.67 5.55 15.96
N ARG A 19 -8.91 4.59 15.06
CA ARG A 19 -9.70 3.37 15.30
C ARG A 19 -9.03 2.36 16.25
N MET A 20 -7.74 2.52 16.55
CA MET A 20 -7.02 1.65 17.50
C MET A 20 -7.39 1.92 18.95
N GLY A 21 -8.06 3.04 19.25
CA GLY A 21 -8.38 3.43 20.64
C GLY A 21 -7.13 3.69 21.52
N SER A 22 -6.01 4.05 20.92
CA SER A 22 -4.71 4.24 21.57
C SER A 22 -4.09 5.56 21.13
N SER A 23 -3.34 6.22 22.02
CA SER A 23 -2.51 7.39 21.68
C SER A 23 -1.26 7.04 20.89
N LYS A 24 -0.87 5.75 20.89
CA LYS A 24 0.29 5.26 20.14
C LYS A 24 -0.02 5.25 18.66
N PRO A 25 0.87 5.75 17.77
CA PRO A 25 0.71 5.63 16.32
C PRO A 25 0.39 4.20 15.90
N LYS A 26 -0.60 4.04 15.02
CA LYS A 26 -1.09 2.72 14.60
C LYS A 26 0.05 1.77 14.19
N VAL A 27 0.95 2.26 13.35
CA VAL A 27 2.05 1.48 12.78
C VAL A 27 3.11 1.04 13.81
N LEU A 28 3.06 1.60 15.02
CA LEU A 28 3.96 1.23 16.13
C LEU A 28 3.41 0.10 17.02
N HIS A 29 2.13 -0.29 16.86
CA HIS A 29 1.63 -1.50 17.53
C HIS A 29 2.38 -2.71 17.03
N THR A 30 2.56 -3.70 17.93
CA THR A 30 3.42 -4.86 17.67
C THR A 30 2.63 -6.08 17.26
N VAL A 31 3.18 -6.84 16.34
CA VAL A 31 2.79 -8.22 16.02
C VAL A 31 3.95 -9.10 16.43
N LEU A 32 3.71 -10.03 17.37
CA LEU A 32 4.73 -10.87 17.98
C LEU A 32 5.93 -10.08 18.54
N GLY A 33 5.64 -8.97 19.20
CA GLY A 33 6.66 -8.10 19.82
C GLY A 33 7.41 -7.16 18.87
N VAL A 34 7.22 -7.27 17.54
CA VAL A 34 7.86 -6.41 16.53
C VAL A 34 6.87 -5.36 16.00
N PRO A 35 7.19 -4.05 16.01
CA PRO A 35 6.32 -3.01 15.46
C PRO A 35 5.92 -3.28 14.00
N MET A 36 4.66 -3.01 13.64
CA MET A 36 4.15 -3.28 12.30
C MET A 36 5.00 -2.61 11.22
N ILE A 37 5.36 -1.34 11.39
CA ILE A 37 6.20 -0.62 10.42
C ILE A 37 7.57 -1.27 10.25
N VAL A 38 8.16 -1.83 11.31
CA VAL A 38 9.45 -2.54 11.24
C VAL A 38 9.31 -3.81 10.41
N ARG A 39 8.24 -4.58 10.62
CA ARG A 39 7.97 -5.80 9.85
C ARG A 39 7.80 -5.49 8.36
N VAL A 40 6.97 -4.49 8.02
CA VAL A 40 6.75 -4.07 6.63
C VAL A 40 8.04 -3.57 5.98
N THR A 41 8.81 -2.75 6.70
CA THR A 41 10.09 -2.25 6.19
C THR A 41 11.07 -3.38 5.94
N GLN A 42 11.17 -4.34 6.87
CA GLN A 42 12.05 -5.49 6.71
C GLN A 42 11.63 -6.34 5.50
N SER A 43 10.34 -6.62 5.32
CA SER A 43 9.83 -7.36 4.15
C SER A 43 10.16 -6.66 2.83
N ALA A 44 10.10 -5.33 2.77
CA ALA A 44 10.50 -4.57 1.59
C ALA A 44 12.00 -4.73 1.30
N LEU A 45 12.85 -4.64 2.32
CA LEU A 45 14.30 -4.84 2.19
C LEU A 45 14.62 -6.27 1.74
N ASP A 46 14.00 -7.27 2.35
CA ASP A 46 14.19 -8.68 2.03
C ASP A 46 13.69 -9.03 0.61
N ALA A 47 12.70 -8.28 0.10
CA ALA A 47 12.25 -8.36 -1.30
C ALA A 47 13.24 -7.68 -2.29
N GLY A 48 14.35 -7.12 -1.80
CA GLY A 48 15.39 -6.50 -2.60
C GLY A 48 15.06 -5.08 -3.06
N MET A 49 14.31 -4.31 -2.27
CA MET A 49 14.15 -2.88 -2.52
C MET A 49 15.47 -2.16 -2.28
N GLU A 50 15.95 -1.44 -3.30
CA GLU A 50 17.21 -0.70 -3.28
C GLU A 50 17.09 0.65 -2.56
N ARG A 51 15.86 1.16 -2.45
CA ARG A 51 15.50 2.33 -1.64
C ARG A 51 14.13 2.12 -1.01
N VAL A 52 13.98 2.60 0.22
CA VAL A 52 12.72 2.59 0.96
C VAL A 52 12.45 4.00 1.47
N VAL A 53 11.39 4.64 1.00
CA VAL A 53 10.94 5.94 1.48
C VAL A 53 9.77 5.71 2.42
N ILE A 54 9.94 6.01 3.70
CA ILE A 54 8.85 5.89 4.68
C ILE A 54 8.19 7.26 4.83
N VAL A 55 6.90 7.35 4.47
CA VAL A 55 6.11 8.56 4.64
C VAL A 55 5.60 8.60 6.08
N VAL A 56 6.05 9.58 6.83
CA VAL A 56 5.69 9.81 8.22
C VAL A 56 4.87 11.10 8.35
N GLY A 57 4.11 11.24 9.44
CA GLY A 57 3.28 12.41 9.67
C GLY A 57 2.96 12.54 11.16
N HIS A 58 1.82 12.00 11.60
CA HIS A 58 1.47 12.00 13.02
C HIS A 58 2.53 11.24 13.83
N GLU A 59 3.10 11.89 14.87
CA GLU A 59 4.17 11.34 15.71
C GLU A 59 5.39 10.84 14.90
N ALA A 60 5.76 11.59 13.85
CA ALA A 60 6.82 11.23 12.91
C ALA A 60 8.11 10.79 13.61
N GLU A 61 8.57 11.55 14.61
CA GLU A 61 9.80 11.23 15.33
C GLU A 61 9.74 9.88 16.06
N ALA A 62 8.58 9.52 16.63
CA ALA A 62 8.43 8.22 17.30
C ALA A 62 8.53 7.07 16.29
N VAL A 63 7.97 7.23 15.08
CA VAL A 63 8.07 6.24 14.01
C VAL A 63 9.52 6.13 13.54
N ILE A 64 10.18 7.25 13.24
CA ILE A 64 11.58 7.30 12.80
C ILE A 64 12.49 6.61 13.80
N ARG A 65 12.45 7.03 15.08
CA ARG A 65 13.27 6.42 16.14
C ARG A 65 13.04 4.92 16.29
N THR A 66 11.78 4.49 16.15
CA THR A 66 11.45 3.07 16.26
C THR A 66 12.07 2.26 15.13
N VAL A 67 11.91 2.70 13.88
CA VAL A 67 12.51 1.98 12.74
C VAL A 67 14.03 1.99 12.84
N GLN A 68 14.66 3.13 13.12
CA GLN A 68 16.11 3.25 13.26
C GLN A 68 16.71 2.40 14.39
N LYS A 69 15.93 2.14 15.45
CA LYS A 69 16.34 1.24 16.54
C LYS A 69 16.43 -0.23 16.08
N HIS A 70 15.53 -0.65 15.20
CA HIS A 70 15.42 -2.05 14.77
C HIS A 70 16.18 -2.35 13.48
N ILE A 71 16.22 -1.39 12.55
CA ILE A 71 16.79 -1.56 11.22
C ILE A 71 17.90 -0.53 11.02
N LYS A 72 19.12 -0.99 10.77
CA LYS A 72 20.27 -0.17 10.39
C LYS A 72 20.50 -0.34 8.90
N SER A 73 20.07 0.65 8.11
CA SER A 73 20.16 0.59 6.66
C SER A 73 20.24 2.00 6.06
N ASP A 74 21.18 2.21 5.18
CA ASP A 74 21.39 3.50 4.48
C ASP A 74 20.42 3.70 3.30
N VAL A 75 19.66 2.66 2.93
CA VAL A 75 18.70 2.74 1.83
C VAL A 75 17.33 3.27 2.28
N ILE A 76 17.14 3.52 3.59
CA ILE A 76 15.90 4.08 4.16
C ILE A 76 16.00 5.61 4.21
N SER A 77 15.03 6.28 3.61
CA SER A 77 14.82 7.72 3.72
C SER A 77 13.41 8.05 4.21
N TRP A 78 13.17 9.32 4.54
CA TRP A 78 11.94 9.77 5.19
C TRP A 78 11.31 10.89 4.39
N ALA A 79 9.99 10.83 4.22
CA ALA A 79 9.21 11.92 3.67
C ALA A 79 8.16 12.35 4.71
N LEU A 80 8.05 13.66 4.95
CA LEU A 80 7.08 14.19 5.89
C LEU A 80 5.79 14.56 5.15
N GLN A 81 4.68 13.96 5.53
CA GLN A 81 3.34 14.42 5.20
C GLN A 81 2.90 15.40 6.30
N GLU A 82 2.96 16.69 6.02
CA GLU A 82 2.64 17.75 7.01
C GLU A 82 1.15 17.72 7.39
N GLU A 83 0.28 17.63 6.39
CA GLU A 83 -1.18 17.50 6.55
C GLU A 83 -1.67 16.18 5.99
N GLN A 84 -2.50 15.45 6.75
CA GLN A 84 -3.05 14.16 6.32
C GLN A 84 -4.26 14.39 5.39
N ARG A 85 -4.00 14.84 4.15
CA ARG A 85 -5.02 15.16 3.14
C ARG A 85 -5.39 13.98 2.25
N GLY A 86 -4.98 12.79 2.59
CA GLY A 86 -5.31 11.57 1.86
C GLY A 86 -4.08 10.77 1.43
N THR A 87 -4.33 9.62 0.80
CA THR A 87 -3.26 8.66 0.44
C THR A 87 -2.44 9.11 -0.76
N ALA A 88 -3.04 9.83 -1.72
CA ALA A 88 -2.28 10.43 -2.82
C ALA A 88 -1.33 11.52 -2.32
N ASP A 89 -1.78 12.38 -1.39
CA ASP A 89 -0.96 13.41 -0.77
C ASP A 89 0.23 12.80 -0.01
N ALA A 90 0.01 11.66 0.67
CA ALA A 90 1.10 10.91 1.31
C ALA A 90 2.17 10.45 0.29
N VAL A 91 1.75 9.88 -0.84
CA VAL A 91 2.68 9.47 -1.91
C VAL A 91 3.38 10.67 -2.54
N MET A 92 2.67 11.79 -2.75
CA MET A 92 3.24 13.03 -3.26
C MET A 92 4.33 13.59 -2.35
N SER A 93 4.19 13.43 -1.03
CA SER A 93 5.21 13.84 -0.06
C SER A 93 6.55 13.13 -0.29
N ALA A 94 6.55 11.91 -0.85
CA ALA A 94 7.75 11.16 -1.18
C ALA A 94 8.40 11.58 -2.53
N ARG A 95 7.74 12.41 -3.35
CA ARG A 95 8.21 12.76 -4.70
C ARG A 95 9.63 13.35 -4.71
N ARG A 96 9.94 14.19 -3.73
CA ARG A 96 11.27 14.83 -3.62
C ARG A 96 12.37 13.80 -3.39
N GLU A 97 12.10 12.79 -2.54
CA GLU A 97 13.04 11.73 -2.20
C GLU A 97 13.31 10.81 -3.40
N LEU A 98 12.37 10.70 -4.32
CA LEU A 98 12.52 9.87 -5.51
C LEU A 98 13.30 10.57 -6.63
N GLY A 99 13.26 11.91 -6.67
CA GLY A 99 13.91 12.69 -7.73
C GLY A 99 13.36 12.33 -9.12
N ASN A 100 14.26 12.28 -10.12
CA ASN A 100 13.93 11.90 -11.50
C ASN A 100 14.04 10.38 -11.70
N LEU A 101 13.31 9.61 -10.87
CA LEU A 101 13.34 8.16 -10.96
C LEU A 101 12.77 7.66 -12.29
N ASN A 102 13.57 6.85 -12.97
CA ASN A 102 13.12 6.08 -14.13
C ASN A 102 13.05 4.60 -13.75
N GLY A 103 11.93 4.19 -13.15
CA GLY A 103 11.74 2.83 -12.64
C GLY A 103 10.35 2.63 -12.07
N ASP A 104 10.17 1.50 -11.40
CA ASP A 104 8.93 1.16 -10.74
C ASP A 104 8.99 1.51 -9.25
N VAL A 105 7.87 1.96 -8.73
CA VAL A 105 7.66 2.27 -7.31
C VAL A 105 6.63 1.31 -6.74
N TRP A 106 7.00 0.62 -5.69
CA TRP A 106 6.07 -0.10 -4.84
C TRP A 106 5.45 0.85 -3.83
N ILE A 107 4.14 0.79 -3.67
CA ILE A 107 3.42 1.54 -2.64
C ILE A 107 2.82 0.51 -1.70
N ILE A 108 3.15 0.65 -0.42
CA ILE A 108 2.89 -0.35 0.62
C ILE A 108 2.27 0.36 1.82
N SER A 109 1.20 -0.19 2.38
CA SER A 109 0.64 0.31 3.63
C SER A 109 1.49 -0.15 4.82
N GLY A 110 1.87 0.78 5.71
CA GLY A 110 2.68 0.48 6.91
C GLY A 110 1.95 -0.33 7.97
N ASP A 111 0.68 -0.60 7.77
CA ASP A 111 -0.21 -1.37 8.65
C ASP A 111 -0.52 -2.79 8.15
N THR A 112 0.22 -3.30 7.17
CA THR A 112 0.12 -4.67 6.66
C THR A 112 1.27 -5.55 7.18
N PRO A 113 1.31 -5.87 8.48
CA PRO A 113 2.50 -6.44 9.16
C PRO A 113 2.88 -7.84 8.70
N ASN A 114 2.00 -8.51 7.98
CA ASN A 114 2.21 -9.88 7.51
C ASN A 114 2.60 -9.96 6.02
N LEU A 115 2.75 -8.82 5.34
CA LEU A 115 3.29 -8.79 3.98
C LEU A 115 4.65 -9.47 3.96
N SER A 116 4.79 -10.54 3.19
CA SER A 116 6.05 -11.27 3.04
C SER A 116 6.87 -10.74 1.85
N ALA A 117 8.18 -10.87 1.97
CA ALA A 117 9.08 -10.63 0.85
C ALA A 117 8.79 -11.57 -0.33
N GLN A 118 8.40 -12.82 -0.04
CA GLN A 118 8.09 -13.82 -1.06
C GLN A 118 6.90 -13.39 -1.91
N LEU A 119 5.81 -12.91 -1.30
CA LEU A 119 4.65 -12.40 -2.05
C LEU A 119 5.05 -11.24 -2.98
N MET A 120 5.88 -10.31 -2.50
CA MET A 120 6.39 -9.22 -3.33
C MET A 120 7.25 -9.73 -4.50
N LEU A 121 8.10 -10.74 -4.26
CA LEU A 121 8.92 -11.38 -5.30
C LEU A 121 8.06 -12.10 -6.35
N ASP A 122 7.02 -12.81 -5.93
CA ASP A 122 6.10 -13.51 -6.83
C ASP A 122 5.30 -12.53 -7.71
N LEU A 123 4.97 -11.36 -7.17
CA LEU A 123 4.27 -10.28 -7.87
C LEU A 123 5.19 -9.44 -8.79
N LYS A 124 6.50 -9.65 -8.73
CA LYS A 124 7.48 -8.80 -9.45
C LYS A 124 7.32 -8.78 -10.96
N LYS A 125 6.68 -9.80 -11.59
CA LYS A 125 6.67 -9.87 -13.07
C LYS A 125 5.38 -10.40 -13.68
N PRO A 126 4.53 -9.51 -14.24
CA PRO A 126 3.62 -9.98 -15.30
C PRO A 126 4.19 -9.82 -16.71
N SER A 127 4.93 -8.79 -17.03
CA SER A 127 5.64 -8.56 -18.30
C SER A 127 6.46 -7.27 -18.24
N GLU A 128 7.43 -7.09 -19.14
CA GLU A 128 8.21 -5.85 -19.26
C GLU A 128 7.34 -4.62 -19.60
N ASP A 129 6.18 -4.82 -20.25
CA ASP A 129 5.25 -3.76 -20.65
C ASP A 129 4.25 -3.36 -19.54
N CYS A 130 4.25 -4.02 -18.41
CA CYS A 130 3.32 -3.73 -17.33
C CYS A 130 3.77 -2.51 -16.53
N LYS A 131 3.13 -1.36 -16.77
CA LYS A 131 3.43 -0.10 -16.07
C LYS A 131 2.67 0.08 -14.75
N MET A 132 1.65 -0.74 -14.49
CA MET A 132 0.86 -0.68 -13.27
C MET A 132 0.40 -2.07 -12.84
N LEU A 133 0.74 -2.43 -11.62
CA LEU A 133 0.22 -3.57 -10.89
C LEU A 133 -0.67 -3.03 -9.76
N VAL A 134 -1.86 -3.56 -9.64
CA VAL A 134 -2.80 -3.34 -8.52
C VAL A 134 -3.12 -4.69 -7.93
N VAL A 135 -2.78 -4.92 -6.67
CA VAL A 135 -3.09 -6.19 -6.03
C VAL A 135 -4.46 -6.13 -5.40
N GLY A 136 -5.34 -7.00 -5.87
CA GLY A 136 -6.68 -7.18 -5.31
C GLY A 136 -6.76 -8.42 -4.43
N ALA A 137 -7.83 -8.50 -3.67
CA ALA A 137 -8.20 -9.70 -2.92
C ALA A 137 -9.68 -10.01 -3.11
N GLU A 138 -10.02 -11.28 -3.14
CA GLU A 138 -11.40 -11.71 -2.99
C GLU A 138 -11.67 -11.85 -1.49
N MET A 139 -12.51 -10.97 -0.94
CA MET A 139 -12.80 -10.96 0.47
C MET A 139 -14.24 -11.36 0.76
N ASP A 140 -14.40 -11.98 1.90
CA ASP A 140 -15.66 -12.28 2.54
C ASP A 140 -16.16 -11.08 3.38
N GLN A 141 -16.89 -11.33 4.44
CA GLN A 141 -17.62 -10.38 5.29
C GLN A 141 -16.79 -9.20 5.88
N TYR A 142 -15.46 -9.19 5.78
CA TYR A 142 -14.61 -8.14 6.36
C TYR A 142 -14.30 -6.97 5.41
N SER A 143 -14.85 -7.00 4.22
CA SER A 143 -14.50 -6.08 3.14
C SER A 143 -15.21 -4.72 3.17
N TYR A 144 -16.06 -4.44 4.15
CA TYR A 144 -16.92 -3.24 4.16
C TYR A 144 -16.16 -1.90 4.05
N MET A 145 -14.92 -1.86 4.53
CA MET A 145 -14.09 -0.65 4.57
C MET A 145 -13.05 -0.58 3.45
N CYS A 146 -12.98 -1.59 2.58
CA CYS A 146 -12.02 -1.61 1.48
C CYS A 146 -12.63 -1.00 0.21
N GLY A 147 -11.82 -0.35 -0.61
CA GLY A 147 -12.21 0.08 -1.95
C GLY A 147 -12.56 -1.12 -2.85
N ARG A 148 -13.52 -0.94 -3.74
CA ARG A 148 -13.98 -1.97 -4.69
C ARG A 148 -13.25 -1.85 -6.01
N LEU A 149 -12.81 -2.99 -6.55
CA LEU A 149 -12.18 -3.09 -7.87
C LEU A 149 -13.27 -3.15 -8.94
N LEU A 150 -13.44 -2.07 -9.69
CA LEU A 150 -14.45 -2.00 -10.72
C LEU A 150 -13.86 -2.41 -12.07
N ARG A 151 -14.62 -3.24 -12.82
CA ARG A 151 -14.17 -3.73 -14.12
C ARG A 151 -15.11 -3.28 -15.24
N ASP A 152 -14.54 -3.04 -16.41
CA ASP A 152 -15.32 -2.80 -17.63
C ASP A 152 -15.97 -4.10 -18.14
N GLN A 153 -16.78 -3.98 -19.20
CA GLN A 153 -17.47 -5.12 -19.84
C GLN A 153 -16.50 -6.20 -20.40
N LYS A 154 -15.22 -5.87 -20.57
CA LYS A 154 -14.18 -6.78 -21.03
C LYS A 154 -13.38 -7.40 -19.88
N GLY A 155 -13.74 -7.08 -18.63
CA GLY A 155 -13.07 -7.56 -17.42
C GLY A 155 -11.80 -6.80 -17.05
N ASN A 156 -11.45 -5.69 -17.73
CA ASN A 156 -10.30 -4.88 -17.37
C ASN A 156 -10.61 -4.05 -16.12
N LEU A 157 -9.65 -3.91 -15.20
CA LEU A 157 -9.75 -2.97 -14.09
C LEU A 157 -9.86 -1.54 -14.65
N CYS A 158 -10.95 -0.84 -14.32
CA CYS A 158 -11.20 0.50 -14.82
C CYS A 158 -11.19 1.58 -13.72
N ALA A 159 -11.49 1.22 -12.49
CA ALA A 159 -11.45 2.12 -11.35
C ALA A 159 -11.33 1.35 -10.03
N ILE A 160 -10.95 2.05 -8.97
CA ILE A 160 -11.14 1.61 -7.59
C ILE A 160 -12.07 2.62 -6.94
N ARG A 161 -13.21 2.17 -6.43
CA ARG A 161 -14.16 3.02 -5.72
C ARG A 161 -13.95 2.84 -4.22
N GLU A 162 -13.61 3.91 -3.51
CA GLU A 162 -13.48 3.85 -2.06
C GLU A 162 -14.81 3.50 -1.39
N ALA A 163 -14.76 2.79 -0.26
CA ALA A 163 -15.95 2.21 0.36
C ALA A 163 -17.06 3.22 0.68
N ARG A 164 -16.69 4.48 0.97
CA ARG A 164 -17.65 5.56 1.27
C ARG A 164 -18.31 6.14 0.04
N ASP A 165 -17.66 6.01 -1.12
CA ASP A 165 -18.11 6.52 -2.41
C ASP A 165 -18.84 5.47 -3.24
N CYS A 166 -18.88 4.20 -2.78
CA CYS A 166 -19.56 3.11 -3.48
C CYS A 166 -21.08 3.33 -3.56
N SER A 167 -21.63 3.13 -4.76
CA SER A 167 -23.08 2.92 -4.93
C SER A 167 -23.53 1.63 -4.24
N HIS A 168 -24.83 1.38 -4.21
CA HIS A 168 -25.37 0.14 -3.63
C HIS A 168 -24.86 -1.09 -4.40
N GLU A 169 -24.86 -1.03 -5.74
CA GLU A 169 -24.40 -2.11 -6.62
C GLU A 169 -22.89 -2.33 -6.49
N GLU A 170 -22.10 -1.24 -6.40
CA GLU A 170 -20.65 -1.34 -6.24
C GLU A 170 -20.24 -2.00 -4.91
N ARG A 171 -21.06 -1.86 -3.86
CA ARG A 171 -20.80 -2.51 -2.55
C ARG A 171 -20.88 -4.03 -2.62
N GLU A 172 -21.64 -4.59 -3.56
CA GLU A 172 -21.76 -6.04 -3.77
C GLU A 172 -20.53 -6.65 -4.47
N VAL A 173 -19.63 -5.83 -5.03
CA VAL A 173 -18.38 -6.31 -5.64
C VAL A 173 -17.49 -6.91 -4.57
N LYS A 174 -17.11 -8.19 -4.76
CA LYS A 174 -16.27 -8.95 -3.80
C LYS A 174 -14.78 -8.73 -3.98
N GLU A 175 -14.36 -8.27 -5.14
CA GLU A 175 -12.97 -7.93 -5.38
C GLU A 175 -12.65 -6.57 -4.76
N VAL A 176 -11.69 -6.56 -3.85
CA VAL A 176 -11.33 -5.36 -3.07
C VAL A 176 -9.87 -4.99 -3.26
N ASN A 177 -9.60 -3.72 -3.06
CA ASN A 177 -8.27 -3.14 -3.07
C ASN A 177 -7.51 -3.52 -1.79
N THR A 178 -6.27 -4.01 -1.94
CA THR A 178 -5.41 -4.34 -0.80
C THR A 178 -4.49 -3.22 -0.35
N GLY A 179 -4.36 -2.17 -1.17
CA GLY A 179 -3.41 -1.08 -0.92
C GLY A 179 -1.96 -1.40 -1.29
N LEU A 180 -1.71 -2.55 -1.94
CA LEU A 180 -0.40 -2.88 -2.49
C LEU A 180 -0.37 -2.62 -4.00
N TYR A 181 0.55 -1.77 -4.42
CA TYR A 181 0.70 -1.37 -5.82
C TYR A 181 2.15 -1.41 -6.26
N ARG A 182 2.38 -1.60 -7.56
CA ARG A 182 3.64 -1.28 -8.23
C ARG A 182 3.33 -0.47 -9.48
N VAL A 183 3.90 0.72 -9.58
CA VAL A 183 3.58 1.67 -10.64
C VAL A 183 4.87 2.27 -11.19
N ASN A 184 4.96 2.43 -12.51
CA ASN A 184 6.03 3.21 -13.12
C ASN A 184 6.00 4.64 -12.55
N ALA A 185 7.14 5.15 -12.08
CA ALA A 185 7.23 6.43 -11.35
C ALA A 185 6.68 7.61 -12.17
N LYS A 186 6.96 7.68 -13.48
CA LYS A 186 6.44 8.74 -14.34
C LYS A 186 4.92 8.69 -14.41
N LEU A 187 4.35 7.51 -14.68
CA LEU A 187 2.90 7.31 -14.71
C LEU A 187 2.26 7.66 -13.37
N LEU A 188 2.87 7.26 -12.26
CA LEU A 188 2.38 7.55 -10.91
C LEU A 188 2.22 9.06 -10.71
N PHE A 189 3.27 9.83 -10.92
CA PHE A 189 3.23 11.27 -10.66
C PHE A 189 2.39 12.03 -11.68
N GLU A 190 2.34 11.62 -12.96
CA GLU A 190 1.40 12.16 -13.93
C GLU A 190 -0.07 11.95 -13.49
N ALA A 191 -0.38 10.80 -12.94
CA ALA A 191 -1.71 10.53 -12.40
C ALA A 191 -2.00 11.37 -11.16
N LEU A 192 -1.07 11.41 -10.20
CA LEU A 192 -1.25 12.13 -8.93
C LEU A 192 -1.38 13.65 -9.13
N ASP A 193 -0.75 14.23 -10.14
CA ASP A 193 -0.90 15.65 -10.51
C ASP A 193 -2.33 15.99 -10.95
N THR A 194 -3.19 14.99 -11.24
CA THR A 194 -4.61 15.17 -11.67
C THR A 194 -5.64 14.81 -10.60
N VAL A 195 -5.21 14.24 -9.48
CA VAL A 195 -6.13 13.81 -8.40
C VAL A 195 -6.74 15.02 -7.71
N GLY A 196 -8.05 14.98 -7.54
CA GLY A 196 -8.82 16.01 -6.82
C GLY A 196 -9.33 15.50 -5.46
N THR A 197 -10.21 16.32 -4.87
CA THR A 197 -10.85 16.02 -3.57
C THR A 197 -12.38 15.95 -3.66
N ASP A 198 -12.92 15.85 -4.86
CA ASP A 198 -14.37 15.74 -5.08
C ASP A 198 -14.84 14.30 -4.80
N ASN A 199 -14.88 13.95 -3.51
CA ASN A 199 -15.26 12.65 -3.01
C ASN A 199 -15.84 12.76 -1.58
N ALA A 200 -16.40 11.67 -1.06
CA ALA A 200 -17.10 11.64 0.22
C ALA A 200 -16.24 12.04 1.45
N GLN A 201 -14.91 11.99 1.34
CA GLN A 201 -14.00 12.34 2.43
C GLN A 201 -13.30 13.69 2.23
N GLY A 202 -13.40 14.30 1.04
CA GLY A 202 -12.65 15.52 0.70
C GLY A 202 -11.14 15.29 0.67
N GLU A 203 -10.68 14.07 0.38
CA GLU A 203 -9.28 13.67 0.42
C GLU A 203 -8.72 13.38 -0.98
N TYR A 204 -7.41 13.50 -1.14
CA TYR A 204 -6.71 13.07 -2.35
C TYR A 204 -6.54 11.55 -2.33
N TYR A 205 -7.35 10.83 -3.11
CA TYR A 205 -7.30 9.37 -3.15
C TYR A 205 -6.22 8.84 -4.09
N LEU A 206 -5.34 7.99 -3.59
CA LEU A 206 -4.34 7.30 -4.41
C LEU A 206 -4.99 6.39 -5.46
N THR A 207 -6.14 5.84 -5.14
CA THR A 207 -6.91 4.93 -6.00
C THR A 207 -7.35 5.55 -7.31
N ASP A 208 -7.43 6.89 -7.41
CA ASP A 208 -7.79 7.61 -8.64
C ASP A 208 -6.73 7.44 -9.75
N MET A 209 -5.49 7.07 -9.40
CA MET A 209 -4.45 6.76 -10.39
C MET A 209 -4.86 5.59 -11.32
N VAL A 210 -5.74 4.70 -10.85
CA VAL A 210 -6.21 3.55 -11.63
C VAL A 210 -7.12 4.01 -12.75
N GLU A 211 -8.08 4.89 -12.45
CA GLU A 211 -8.96 5.45 -13.47
C GLU A 211 -8.18 6.31 -14.47
N TYR A 212 -7.19 7.08 -14.02
CA TYR A 212 -6.27 7.80 -14.91
C TYR A 212 -5.56 6.86 -15.87
N ALA A 213 -4.96 5.77 -15.37
CA ALA A 213 -4.26 4.79 -16.19
C ALA A 213 -5.20 4.11 -17.20
N TYR A 214 -6.41 3.75 -16.77
CA TYR A 214 -7.43 3.18 -17.64
C TYR A 214 -7.83 4.14 -18.79
N ARG A 215 -8.10 5.41 -18.48
CA ARG A 215 -8.41 6.45 -19.49
C ARG A 215 -7.27 6.66 -20.49
N LYS A 216 -6.03 6.52 -20.05
CA LYS A 216 -4.83 6.56 -20.91
C LYS A 216 -4.57 5.26 -21.66
N LYS A 217 -5.46 4.26 -21.54
CA LYS A 217 -5.32 2.92 -22.17
C LYS A 217 -4.05 2.21 -21.78
N ILE A 218 -3.56 2.47 -20.58
CA ILE A 218 -2.41 1.76 -20.00
C ILE A 218 -2.89 0.42 -19.46
N LYS A 219 -2.17 -0.64 -19.82
CA LYS A 219 -2.48 -1.98 -19.33
C LYS A 219 -2.21 -2.06 -17.82
N ILE A 220 -3.25 -2.40 -17.07
CA ILE A 220 -3.19 -2.63 -15.63
C ILE A 220 -3.21 -4.13 -15.39
N PHE A 221 -2.22 -4.65 -14.69
CA PHE A 221 -2.25 -6.02 -14.20
C PHE A 221 -2.86 -6.04 -12.80
N CYS A 222 -3.92 -6.83 -12.62
CA CYS A 222 -4.64 -6.88 -11.36
C CYS A 222 -4.85 -8.34 -10.92
N PRO A 223 -3.83 -8.95 -10.27
CA PRO A 223 -3.99 -10.28 -9.68
C PRO A 223 -4.91 -10.19 -8.46
N ILE A 224 -5.79 -11.19 -8.33
CA ILE A 224 -6.71 -11.32 -7.20
C ILE A 224 -6.22 -12.45 -6.31
N LEU A 225 -5.81 -12.07 -5.10
CA LEU A 225 -5.42 -13.02 -4.07
C LEU A 225 -6.65 -13.73 -3.48
N ARG A 226 -6.47 -15.00 -3.13
CA ARG A 226 -7.51 -15.84 -2.53
C ARG A 226 -6.95 -16.66 -1.37
N GLY A 227 -7.83 -17.07 -0.47
CA GLY A 227 -7.46 -17.95 0.64
C GLY A 227 -6.42 -17.36 1.58
N GLY A 228 -5.39 -18.13 1.92
CA GLY A 228 -4.36 -17.74 2.89
C GLY A 228 -3.56 -16.50 2.51
N ALA A 229 -3.28 -16.31 1.22
CA ALA A 229 -2.50 -15.18 0.72
C ALA A 229 -3.17 -13.81 1.00
N VAL A 230 -4.49 -13.76 1.12
CA VAL A 230 -5.21 -12.53 1.49
C VAL A 230 -4.78 -12.00 2.85
N ARG A 231 -4.44 -12.90 3.79
CA ARG A 231 -4.06 -12.54 5.16
C ARG A 231 -2.73 -11.79 5.23
N GLU A 232 -1.87 -11.94 4.23
CA GLU A 232 -0.60 -11.20 4.16
C GLU A 232 -0.82 -9.70 3.93
N LEU A 233 -1.90 -9.33 3.21
CA LEU A 233 -2.22 -7.94 2.87
C LEU A 233 -3.36 -7.36 3.71
N HIS A 234 -3.79 -8.07 4.76
CA HIS A 234 -4.81 -7.55 5.65
C HIS A 234 -4.26 -6.41 6.51
N GLY A 235 -4.79 -5.21 6.29
CA GLY A 235 -4.41 -4.02 7.06
C GLY A 235 -4.99 -4.06 8.47
N VAL A 236 -4.18 -3.67 9.46
CA VAL A 236 -4.57 -3.60 10.86
C VAL A 236 -5.05 -2.20 11.21
N ASN A 237 -6.33 -2.05 11.54
CA ASN A 237 -6.96 -0.78 11.89
C ASN A 237 -7.60 -0.78 13.29
N THR A 238 -7.81 -1.97 13.86
CA THR A 238 -8.47 -2.18 15.15
C THR A 238 -7.68 -3.19 15.99
N ALA A 239 -7.94 -3.24 17.31
CA ALA A 239 -7.33 -4.24 18.21
C ALA A 239 -7.70 -5.68 17.81
N VAL A 240 -8.91 -5.90 17.28
CA VAL A 240 -9.34 -7.22 16.81
C VAL A 240 -8.54 -7.65 15.58
N GLU A 241 -8.31 -6.74 14.64
CA GLU A 241 -7.48 -7.03 13.46
C GLU A 241 -6.02 -7.26 13.85
N LEU A 242 -5.52 -6.56 14.87
CA LEU A 242 -4.18 -6.80 15.41
C LEU A 242 -4.03 -8.23 15.95
N THR A 243 -5.00 -8.71 16.74
CA THR A 243 -5.01 -10.10 17.24
C THR A 243 -5.00 -11.11 16.09
N LYS A 244 -5.84 -10.89 15.06
CA LYS A 244 -5.86 -11.76 13.87
C LYS A 244 -4.54 -11.75 13.11
N ALA A 245 -3.87 -10.59 13.03
CA ALA A 245 -2.56 -10.49 12.41
C ALA A 245 -1.49 -11.27 13.19
N GLU A 246 -1.55 -11.24 14.55
CA GLU A 246 -0.67 -12.05 15.39
C GLU A 246 -0.91 -13.56 15.24
N ASP A 247 -2.17 -13.98 15.21
CA ASP A 247 -2.52 -15.41 15.05
C ASP A 247 -2.01 -15.93 13.70
N TYR A 248 -2.15 -15.15 12.63
CA TYR A 248 -1.60 -15.52 11.34
C TYR A 248 -0.07 -15.58 11.35
N ALA A 249 0.59 -14.59 11.98
CA ALA A 249 2.04 -14.59 12.09
C ALA A 249 2.57 -15.81 12.85
N ARG A 250 1.90 -16.23 13.94
CA ARG A 250 2.25 -17.47 14.66
C ARG A 250 2.09 -18.72 13.80
N LEU A 251 1.01 -18.79 13.04
CA LEU A 251 0.76 -19.92 12.13
C LEU A 251 1.88 -20.05 11.10
N VAL A 252 2.30 -18.96 10.46
CA VAL A 252 3.36 -18.97 9.44
C VAL A 252 4.72 -19.32 10.04
N MET A 253 5.01 -18.91 11.28
CA MET A 253 6.27 -19.24 11.96
C MET A 253 6.35 -20.70 12.43
N SER A 254 5.22 -21.40 12.49
CA SER A 254 5.14 -22.81 12.92
C SER A 254 5.24 -23.79 11.74
N LEU A 255 5.26 -23.31 10.51
CA LEU A 255 5.44 -24.09 9.28
C LEU A 255 6.91 -24.10 8.83
#